data_f9f3a66d20ce76cdeeaccedf6cf695fe
#
_entry.id   f9f3a66d20ce76cdeeaccedf6cf695fe
#
_cell.length_a   1.000
_cell.length_b   1.000
_cell.length_c   1.000
_cell.angle_alpha   90.00
_cell.angle_beta   90.00
_cell.angle_gamma   90.00
#
_symmetry.space_group_name_H-M   'P 1'
#
loop_
_entity.id
_entity.type
_entity.pdbx_description
1 polymer ?
#
loop_
_entity_poly.entity_id
_entity_poly.type
_entity_poly.pdbx_seq_one_letter_code
_entity_poly.pdbx_strand_id
1 'polypeptide(L)'
;NAFTDVVDPHTNYYPPIAYQEFNDDMKLSFEGIGAKLLRDEVSGVTMLVEIIPDGPAFKGGLLQKFDELLGVKEEKDDKFKDIVGLDLNEVVRTIKGPANTTVILKVRRTDATQVNILEIPINRGKVNSKEDEATITYERVFDNELKNSYLIGVLYLPSFYRDFDGANRGDKDARSSAADVEALLIEAQKNKVDGIILNLMGDSGGSLTDAIKIAGLFINTGPI
;
A
#
# COMPACT_ATOMS: atom_id res chain seq x y z
N ASN A 1 -0.56 1.25 -26.49
CA ASN A 1 -0.61 2.67 -26.05
C ASN A 1 -0.43 3.68 -27.19
N ALA A 2 0.17 3.29 -28.35
CA ALA A 2 0.30 4.21 -29.50
C ALA A 2 -1.03 4.80 -30.00
N PHE A 3 -2.16 4.17 -29.69
CA PHE A 3 -3.48 4.65 -30.11
C PHE A 3 -4.04 5.70 -29.12
N THR A 4 -3.75 5.55 -27.82
CA THR A 4 -4.17 6.50 -26.79
C THR A 4 -3.36 7.78 -26.82
N ASP A 5 -2.06 7.70 -27.08
CA ASP A 5 -1.15 8.84 -27.17
C ASP A 5 -1.51 9.82 -28.31
N VAL A 6 -2.25 9.33 -29.33
CA VAL A 6 -2.74 10.17 -30.45
C VAL A 6 -4.02 10.93 -30.08
N VAL A 7 -4.82 10.37 -29.14
CA VAL A 7 -6.10 10.96 -28.75
C VAL A 7 -5.92 12.07 -27.71
N ASP A 8 -5.14 11.77 -26.66
CA ASP A 8 -4.85 12.69 -25.55
C ASP A 8 -3.63 12.18 -24.77
N PRO A 9 -2.63 13.04 -24.48
CA PRO A 9 -1.44 12.64 -23.72
C PRO A 9 -1.76 12.14 -22.29
N HIS A 10 -2.96 12.39 -21.77
CA HIS A 10 -3.41 11.94 -20.44
C HIS A 10 -4.29 10.69 -20.49
N THR A 11 -4.61 10.17 -21.69
CA THR A 11 -5.41 8.96 -21.86
C THR A 11 -4.52 7.72 -21.88
N ASN A 12 -4.70 6.83 -20.91
CA ASN A 12 -3.96 5.57 -20.81
C ASN A 12 -4.92 4.38 -20.92
N TYR A 13 -4.50 3.37 -21.67
CA TYR A 13 -5.15 2.06 -21.67
C TYR A 13 -4.44 1.13 -20.69
N TYR A 14 -5.18 0.65 -19.73
CA TYR A 14 -4.71 -0.38 -18.81
C TYR A 14 -5.27 -1.75 -19.22
N PRO A 15 -4.42 -2.74 -19.58
CA PRO A 15 -4.85 -4.13 -19.66
C PRO A 15 -5.49 -4.58 -18.32
N PRO A 16 -6.39 -5.59 -18.32
CA PRO A 16 -7.15 -5.98 -17.12
C PRO A 16 -6.29 -6.18 -15.86
N ILE A 17 -5.13 -6.80 -15.99
CA ILE A 17 -4.22 -7.04 -14.86
C ILE A 17 -3.63 -5.72 -14.35
N ALA A 18 -3.13 -4.86 -15.25
CA ALA A 18 -2.58 -3.57 -14.86
C ALA A 18 -3.65 -2.63 -14.29
N TYR A 19 -4.90 -2.74 -14.75
CA TYR A 19 -6.03 -2.02 -14.17
C TYR A 19 -6.32 -2.48 -12.74
N GLN A 20 -6.25 -3.79 -12.49
CA GLN A 20 -6.43 -4.32 -11.14
C GLN A 20 -5.30 -3.88 -10.21
N GLU A 21 -4.04 -3.95 -10.66
CA GLU A 21 -2.88 -3.44 -9.91
C GLU A 21 -3.04 -1.95 -9.57
N PHE A 22 -3.41 -1.14 -10.57
CA PHE A 22 -3.70 0.28 -10.36
C PHE A 22 -4.80 0.53 -9.32
N ASN A 23 -5.91 -0.23 -9.39
CA ASN A 23 -6.98 -0.10 -8.40
C ASN A 23 -6.55 -0.56 -7.00
N ASP A 24 -5.71 -1.61 -6.90
CA ASP A 24 -5.17 -2.07 -5.62
C ASP A 24 -4.29 -1.00 -4.97
N ASP A 25 -3.44 -0.34 -5.77
CA ASP A 25 -2.60 0.77 -5.31
C ASP A 25 -3.45 1.98 -4.91
N MET A 26 -4.43 2.34 -5.73
CA MET A 26 -5.31 3.48 -5.48
C MET A 26 -6.20 3.32 -4.25
N LYS A 27 -6.64 2.11 -3.90
CA LYS A 27 -7.42 1.88 -2.67
C LYS A 27 -6.57 1.55 -1.44
N LEU A 28 -5.23 1.56 -1.57
CA LEU A 28 -4.25 1.19 -0.55
C LEU A 28 -4.56 -0.17 0.09
N SER A 29 -5.11 -1.09 -0.68
CA SER A 29 -5.40 -2.44 -0.19
C SER A 29 -5.42 -3.45 -1.32
N PHE A 30 -4.93 -4.64 -1.03
CA PHE A 30 -4.94 -5.77 -1.96
C PHE A 30 -5.31 -7.06 -1.24
N GLU A 31 -5.65 -8.10 -2.01
CA GLU A 31 -5.88 -9.43 -1.47
C GLU A 31 -4.65 -10.30 -1.65
N GLY A 32 -4.17 -10.87 -0.55
CA GLY A 32 -2.94 -11.66 -0.55
C GLY A 32 -2.49 -12.09 0.84
N ILE A 33 -1.20 -12.28 1.01
CA ILE A 33 -0.62 -12.77 2.27
C ILE A 33 -0.12 -11.65 3.20
N GLY A 34 0.12 -10.44 2.70
CA GLY A 34 0.65 -9.34 3.52
C GLY A 34 2.14 -9.49 3.83
N ALA A 35 2.95 -9.59 2.79
CA ALA A 35 4.39 -9.68 2.88
C ALA A 35 5.07 -8.85 1.79
N LYS A 36 6.18 -8.18 2.11
CA LYS A 36 7.06 -7.53 1.14
C LYS A 36 8.15 -8.51 0.72
N LEU A 37 8.33 -8.62 -0.56
CA LEU A 37 9.27 -9.54 -1.19
C LEU A 37 10.38 -8.77 -1.90
N LEU A 38 11.58 -9.33 -1.89
CA LEU A 38 12.73 -8.83 -2.64
C LEU A 38 13.34 -10.00 -3.42
N ARG A 39 13.68 -9.78 -4.67
CA ARG A 39 14.45 -10.73 -5.45
C ARG A 39 15.93 -10.42 -5.33
N ASP A 40 16.72 -11.41 -4.97
CA ASP A 40 18.17 -11.34 -5.08
C ASP A 40 18.57 -11.51 -6.55
N GLU A 41 19.18 -10.49 -7.12
CA GLU A 41 19.54 -10.49 -8.55
C GLU A 41 20.66 -11.48 -8.90
N VAL A 42 21.48 -11.86 -7.93
CA VAL A 42 22.61 -12.78 -8.15
C VAL A 42 22.14 -14.22 -8.11
N SER A 43 21.39 -14.62 -7.08
CA SER A 43 20.88 -15.98 -6.93
C SER A 43 19.56 -16.23 -7.68
N GLY A 44 18.85 -15.16 -8.05
CA GLY A 44 17.51 -15.23 -8.64
C GLY A 44 16.43 -15.71 -7.65
N VAL A 45 16.74 -15.83 -6.37
CA VAL A 45 15.81 -16.28 -5.34
C VAL A 45 15.04 -15.09 -4.78
N THR A 46 13.73 -15.25 -4.64
CA THR A 46 12.88 -14.26 -3.97
C THR A 46 12.85 -14.55 -2.47
N MET A 47 13.12 -13.55 -1.65
CA MET A 47 13.09 -13.64 -0.20
C MET A 47 12.07 -12.71 0.43
N LEU A 48 11.60 -13.05 1.61
CA LEU A 48 10.70 -12.24 2.42
C LEU A 48 11.51 -11.21 3.21
N VAL A 49 11.26 -9.93 2.97
CA VAL A 49 12.00 -8.84 3.65
C VAL A 49 11.20 -8.21 4.78
N GLU A 50 9.85 -8.27 4.70
CA GLU A 50 8.99 -7.71 5.73
C GLU A 50 7.64 -8.41 5.75
N ILE A 51 7.05 -8.54 6.94
CA ILE A 51 5.69 -9.03 7.15
C ILE A 51 4.84 -7.82 7.57
N ILE A 52 3.79 -7.53 6.80
CA ILE A 52 2.91 -6.41 7.06
C ILE A 52 2.09 -6.69 8.34
N PRO A 53 2.16 -5.79 9.33
CA PRO A 53 1.39 -5.94 10.56
C PRO A 53 -0.11 -6.09 10.29
N ASP A 54 -0.79 -6.89 11.11
CA ASP A 54 -2.21 -7.21 10.98
C ASP A 54 -2.60 -7.97 9.69
N GLY A 55 -1.65 -8.23 8.80
CA GLY A 55 -1.88 -9.02 7.58
C GLY A 55 -2.01 -10.53 7.83
N PRO A 56 -2.43 -11.30 6.81
CA PRO A 56 -2.59 -12.75 6.92
C PRO A 56 -1.32 -13.50 7.36
N ALA A 57 -0.16 -13.18 6.77
CA ALA A 57 1.11 -13.80 7.14
C ALA A 57 1.52 -13.49 8.59
N PHE A 58 1.24 -12.25 9.05
CA PHE A 58 1.49 -11.84 10.43
C PHE A 58 0.62 -12.65 11.41
N LYS A 59 -0.68 -12.77 11.11
CA LYS A 59 -1.63 -13.55 11.94
C LYS A 59 -1.31 -15.04 11.95
N GLY A 60 -0.81 -15.57 10.85
CA GLY A 60 -0.36 -16.97 10.77
C GLY A 60 0.90 -17.25 11.59
N GLY A 61 1.78 -16.26 11.76
CA GLY A 61 2.97 -16.32 12.60
C GLY A 61 4.04 -17.35 12.19
N LEU A 62 3.89 -17.98 11.02
CA LEU A 62 4.76 -19.06 10.57
C LEU A 62 5.89 -18.58 9.65
N LEU A 63 5.67 -17.51 8.87
CA LEU A 63 6.70 -16.89 8.04
C LEU A 63 7.65 -16.05 8.89
N GLN A 64 8.90 -15.99 8.46
CA GLN A 64 9.93 -15.16 9.10
C GLN A 64 10.65 -14.33 8.04
N LYS A 65 11.17 -13.19 8.48
CA LYS A 65 12.05 -12.35 7.65
C LYS A 65 13.25 -13.18 7.18
N PHE A 66 13.61 -13.02 5.91
CA PHE A 66 14.64 -13.76 5.19
C PHE A 66 14.31 -15.21 4.83
N ASP A 67 13.07 -15.67 5.00
CA ASP A 67 12.62 -16.90 4.37
C ASP A 67 12.75 -16.76 2.84
N GLU A 68 13.43 -17.70 2.21
CA GLU A 68 13.59 -17.76 0.77
C GLU A 68 12.48 -18.60 0.14
N LEU A 69 11.78 -18.03 -0.83
CA LEU A 69 10.64 -18.68 -1.47
C LEU A 69 11.11 -19.57 -2.61
N LEU A 70 10.81 -20.86 -2.52
CA LEU A 70 11.20 -21.86 -3.51
C LEU A 70 10.04 -22.28 -4.41
N GLY A 71 8.82 -22.30 -3.87
CA GLY A 71 7.66 -22.76 -4.61
C GLY A 71 6.34 -22.32 -3.99
N VAL A 72 5.31 -22.33 -4.81
CA VAL A 72 3.94 -21.95 -4.44
C VAL A 72 2.97 -22.99 -4.93
N LYS A 73 1.96 -23.33 -4.15
CA LYS A 73 0.80 -24.09 -4.61
C LYS A 73 -0.48 -23.62 -3.94
N GLU A 74 -1.60 -23.80 -4.63
CA GLU A 74 -2.92 -23.68 -4.01
C GLU A 74 -3.19 -24.92 -3.15
N GLU A 75 -4.06 -24.80 -2.15
CA GLU A 75 -4.44 -25.93 -1.28
C GLU A 75 -4.95 -27.15 -2.05
N LYS A 76 -5.64 -26.92 -3.18
CA LYS A 76 -6.19 -27.95 -4.06
C LYS A 76 -5.17 -28.62 -4.99
N ASP A 77 -3.96 -28.07 -5.08
CA ASP A 77 -2.94 -28.55 -6.02
C ASP A 77 -2.04 -29.60 -5.36
N ASP A 78 -1.71 -30.66 -6.10
CA ASP A 78 -0.82 -31.72 -5.62
C ASP A 78 0.66 -31.32 -5.69
N LYS A 79 1.02 -30.42 -6.60
CA LYS A 79 2.42 -30.07 -6.89
C LYS A 79 2.70 -28.58 -6.69
N PHE A 80 3.89 -28.29 -6.19
CA PHE A 80 4.40 -26.92 -6.16
C PHE A 80 4.80 -26.45 -7.57
N LYS A 81 4.40 -25.23 -7.91
CA LYS A 81 5.01 -24.46 -8.99
C LYS A 81 6.34 -23.93 -8.46
N ASP A 82 7.44 -24.27 -9.14
CA ASP A 82 8.75 -23.67 -8.84
C ASP A 82 8.74 -22.19 -9.23
N ILE A 83 9.23 -21.35 -8.36
CA ILE A 83 9.28 -19.89 -8.56
C ILE A 83 10.70 -19.33 -8.50
N VAL A 84 11.70 -20.19 -8.35
CA VAL A 84 13.11 -19.77 -8.37
C VAL A 84 13.47 -19.27 -9.77
N GLY A 85 14.07 -18.08 -9.84
CA GLY A 85 14.47 -17.46 -11.10
C GLY A 85 13.37 -16.70 -11.84
N LEU A 86 12.10 -16.78 -11.41
CA LEU A 86 11.01 -16.00 -11.99
C LEU A 86 11.18 -14.49 -11.66
N ASP A 87 10.58 -13.65 -12.48
CA ASP A 87 10.46 -12.22 -12.20
C ASP A 87 9.64 -11.98 -10.92
N LEU A 88 10.00 -10.94 -10.15
CA LEU A 88 9.35 -10.64 -8.88
C LEU A 88 7.84 -10.42 -9.03
N ASN A 89 7.41 -9.74 -10.10
CA ASN A 89 5.98 -9.51 -10.36
C ASN A 89 5.26 -10.83 -10.66
N GLU A 90 5.90 -11.76 -11.34
CA GLU A 90 5.33 -13.08 -11.60
C GLU A 90 5.19 -13.88 -10.30
N VAL A 91 6.19 -13.83 -9.43
CA VAL A 91 6.13 -14.45 -8.09
C VAL A 91 4.98 -13.85 -7.27
N VAL A 92 4.89 -12.51 -7.22
CA VAL A 92 3.83 -11.80 -6.50
C VAL A 92 2.45 -12.20 -7.01
N ARG A 93 2.26 -12.26 -8.33
CA ARG A 93 0.98 -12.68 -8.95
C ARG A 93 0.62 -14.13 -8.61
N THR A 94 1.61 -15.01 -8.51
CA THR A 94 1.37 -16.40 -8.13
C THR A 94 0.96 -16.54 -6.66
N ILE A 95 1.44 -15.64 -5.80
CA ILE A 95 1.12 -15.64 -4.35
C ILE A 95 -0.18 -14.91 -4.05
N LYS A 96 -0.46 -13.78 -4.74
CA LYS A 96 -1.74 -13.05 -4.62
C LYS A 96 -2.91 -13.95 -5.01
N GLY A 97 -4.10 -13.66 -4.52
CA GLY A 97 -5.33 -14.35 -4.87
C GLY A 97 -6.46 -13.97 -3.94
N PRO A 98 -7.70 -14.44 -4.24
CA PRO A 98 -8.89 -14.03 -3.51
C PRO A 98 -8.79 -14.27 -2.00
N ALA A 99 -9.36 -13.35 -1.21
CA ALA A 99 -9.47 -13.51 0.23
C ALA A 99 -10.19 -14.82 0.59
N ASN A 100 -9.83 -15.41 1.72
CA ASN A 100 -10.33 -16.69 2.21
C ASN A 100 -9.94 -17.91 1.36
N THR A 101 -8.92 -17.79 0.50
CA THR A 101 -8.28 -18.93 -0.15
C THR A 101 -6.94 -19.23 0.51
N THR A 102 -6.49 -20.48 0.50
CA THR A 102 -5.22 -20.88 1.10
C THR A 102 -4.15 -21.06 0.02
N VAL A 103 -3.03 -20.37 0.20
CA VAL A 103 -1.79 -20.62 -0.55
C VAL A 103 -0.78 -21.33 0.36
N ILE A 104 -0.04 -22.28 -0.18
CA ILE A 104 1.03 -22.96 0.54
C ILE A 104 2.36 -22.56 -0.09
N LEU A 105 3.21 -21.95 0.74
CA LEU A 105 4.55 -21.52 0.34
C LEU A 105 5.56 -22.58 0.76
N LYS A 106 6.40 -23.02 -0.19
CA LYS A 106 7.59 -23.80 0.10
C LYS A 106 8.75 -22.84 0.32
N VAL A 107 9.28 -22.80 1.54
CA VAL A 107 10.33 -21.86 1.92
C VAL A 107 11.59 -22.58 2.39
N ARG A 108 12.72 -21.95 2.12
CA ARG A 108 14.02 -22.32 2.72
C ARG A 108 14.34 -21.33 3.82
N ARG A 109 14.46 -21.84 5.03
CA ARG A 109 14.88 -21.06 6.19
C ARG A 109 16.26 -21.53 6.63
N THR A 110 17.19 -20.60 6.69
CA THR A 110 18.55 -20.84 7.15
C THR A 110 18.72 -20.26 8.55
N ASP A 111 18.87 -21.11 9.53
CA ASP A 111 19.24 -20.78 10.89
C ASP A 111 20.76 -20.91 11.07
N ALA A 112 21.29 -20.47 12.21
CA ALA A 112 22.72 -20.48 12.47
C ALA A 112 23.39 -21.88 12.33
N THR A 113 22.61 -22.96 12.43
CA THR A 113 23.11 -24.34 12.50
C THR A 113 22.57 -25.26 11.41
N GLN A 114 21.46 -24.89 10.74
CA GLN A 114 20.80 -25.79 9.78
C GLN A 114 19.96 -25.05 8.74
N VAL A 115 19.75 -25.71 7.63
CA VAL A 115 18.84 -25.29 6.56
C VAL A 115 17.59 -26.16 6.62
N ASN A 116 16.43 -25.54 6.75
CA ASN A 116 15.15 -26.22 6.81
C ASN A 116 14.31 -25.88 5.58
N ILE A 117 13.64 -26.87 5.01
CA ILE A 117 12.62 -26.68 3.99
C ILE A 117 11.26 -26.85 4.67
N LEU A 118 10.44 -25.80 4.62
CA LEU A 118 9.14 -25.77 5.28
C LEU A 118 8.03 -25.54 4.26
N GLU A 119 6.88 -26.14 4.51
CA GLU A 119 5.64 -25.88 3.77
C GLU A 119 4.70 -25.09 4.69
N ILE A 120 4.44 -23.84 4.34
CA ILE A 120 3.72 -22.89 5.20
C ILE A 120 2.39 -22.53 4.54
N PRO A 121 1.26 -23.01 5.07
CA PRO A 121 -0.07 -22.61 4.62
C PRO A 121 -0.40 -21.21 5.15
N ILE A 122 -0.95 -20.36 4.28
CA ILE A 122 -1.39 -19.01 4.61
C ILE A 122 -2.77 -18.78 4.01
N ASN A 123 -3.73 -18.45 4.84
CA ASN A 123 -5.05 -18.07 4.38
C ASN A 123 -4.99 -16.61 3.92
N ARG A 124 -5.19 -16.37 2.60
CA ARG A 124 -5.18 -15.01 2.02
C ARG A 124 -6.29 -14.16 2.61
N GLY A 125 -6.05 -12.87 2.73
CA GLY A 125 -7.02 -11.91 3.19
C GLY A 125 -6.75 -10.52 2.66
N LYS A 126 -7.59 -9.57 3.07
CA LYS A 126 -7.37 -8.16 2.75
C LYS A 126 -6.16 -7.65 3.53
N VAL A 127 -5.25 -7.01 2.84
CA VAL A 127 -4.06 -6.36 3.37
C VAL A 127 -4.19 -4.87 3.10
N ASN A 128 -4.04 -4.05 4.14
CA ASN A 128 -4.05 -2.60 4.00
C ASN A 128 -2.61 -2.08 4.07
N SER A 129 -2.24 -1.19 3.15
CA SER A 129 -0.95 -0.50 3.13
C SER A 129 -1.04 0.75 4.00
N LYS A 130 -0.79 0.61 5.30
CA LYS A 130 -0.84 1.75 6.24
C LYS A 130 0.29 2.76 6.02
N GLU A 131 1.38 2.34 5.41
CA GLU A 131 2.53 3.23 5.15
C GLU A 131 2.25 4.28 4.08
N ASP A 132 1.27 3.99 3.20
CA ASP A 132 0.88 4.86 2.11
C ASP A 132 -0.34 5.74 2.45
N GLU A 133 -0.78 5.73 3.71
CA GLU A 133 -1.87 6.56 4.20
C GLU A 133 -1.41 7.98 4.52
N ALA A 134 -2.34 8.93 4.46
CA ALA A 134 -2.10 10.27 4.99
C ALA A 134 -1.79 10.21 6.49
N THR A 135 -0.80 10.96 6.93
CA THR A 135 -0.40 11.02 8.35
C THR A 135 -0.19 12.45 8.79
N ILE A 136 -0.26 12.70 10.11
CA ILE A 136 0.06 14.01 10.67
C ILE A 136 1.04 13.84 11.83
N THR A 137 2.03 14.73 11.87
CA THR A 137 2.96 14.90 12.99
C THR A 137 2.87 16.31 13.52
N TYR A 138 3.29 16.52 14.77
CA TYR A 138 3.17 17.81 15.44
C TYR A 138 4.55 18.30 15.85
N GLU A 139 4.91 19.49 15.42
CA GLU A 139 6.21 20.12 15.71
C GLU A 139 6.03 21.47 16.39
N ARG A 140 6.88 21.74 17.39
CA ARG A 140 6.97 23.07 18.00
C ARG A 140 8.06 23.88 17.33
N VAL A 141 7.66 25.00 16.76
CA VAL A 141 8.56 25.97 16.13
C VAL A 141 8.64 27.21 17.01
N PHE A 142 9.86 27.65 17.35
CA PHE A 142 10.07 28.86 18.10
C PHE A 142 10.46 30.00 17.14
N ASP A 143 9.66 31.07 17.17
CA ASP A 143 9.96 32.29 16.45
C ASP A 143 10.84 33.20 17.33
N ASN A 144 12.09 33.40 16.91
CA ASN A 144 13.06 34.21 17.65
C ASN A 144 12.75 35.71 17.62
N GLU A 145 12.08 36.20 16.59
CA GLU A 145 11.73 37.62 16.43
C GLU A 145 10.53 37.99 17.31
N LEU A 146 9.46 37.18 17.24
CA LEU A 146 8.25 37.38 18.03
C LEU A 146 8.35 36.78 19.44
N LYS A 147 9.43 36.04 19.75
CA LYS A 147 9.62 35.31 21.03
C LYS A 147 8.42 34.46 21.41
N ASN A 148 7.82 33.83 20.42
CA ASN A 148 6.64 32.98 20.58
C ASN A 148 6.90 31.55 20.09
N SER A 149 6.13 30.61 20.59
CA SER A 149 6.20 29.20 20.21
C SER A 149 4.89 28.79 19.55
N TYR A 150 4.99 28.19 18.38
CA TYR A 150 3.85 27.73 17.59
C TYR A 150 3.86 26.22 17.50
N LEU A 151 2.68 25.60 17.61
CA LEU A 151 2.46 24.19 17.35
C LEU A 151 1.99 24.02 15.91
N ILE A 152 2.81 23.39 15.07
CA ILE A 152 2.53 23.18 13.65
C ILE A 152 2.19 21.71 13.43
N GLY A 153 1.06 21.45 12.77
CA GLY A 153 0.72 20.13 12.24
C GLY A 153 1.34 19.96 10.85
N VAL A 154 2.20 18.95 10.68
CA VAL A 154 2.76 18.58 9.37
C VAL A 154 1.98 17.37 8.87
N LEU A 155 1.08 17.60 7.92
CA LEU A 155 0.27 16.59 7.28
C LEU A 155 1.00 16.11 6.02
N TYR A 156 1.40 14.83 6.00
CA TYR A 156 2.02 14.18 4.86
C TYR A 156 0.97 13.41 4.06
N LEU A 157 0.91 13.66 2.76
CA LEU A 157 0.03 12.97 1.82
C LEU A 157 0.89 12.37 0.70
N PRO A 158 1.06 11.03 0.66
CA PRO A 158 1.93 10.37 -0.34
C PRO A 158 1.27 10.22 -1.72
N SER A 159 -0.07 10.24 -1.78
CA SER A 159 -0.84 10.18 -3.01
C SER A 159 -2.29 10.60 -2.77
N PHE A 160 -2.99 11.00 -3.83
CA PHE A 160 -4.44 11.23 -3.78
C PHE A 160 -5.19 9.90 -4.00
N TYR A 161 -5.05 8.97 -3.05
CA TYR A 161 -5.63 7.63 -3.14
C TYR A 161 -7.15 7.63 -2.98
N ARG A 162 -7.81 6.66 -3.65
CA ARG A 162 -9.25 6.50 -3.63
C ARG A 162 -9.67 5.09 -4.02
N ASP A 163 -10.60 4.48 -3.29
CA ASP A 163 -11.33 3.28 -3.72
C ASP A 163 -12.42 3.67 -4.72
N PHE A 164 -12.06 3.68 -6.00
CA PHE A 164 -13.01 4.03 -7.07
C PHE A 164 -14.16 3.03 -7.17
N ASP A 165 -13.87 1.74 -7.00
CA ASP A 165 -14.89 0.69 -7.11
C ASP A 165 -15.88 0.73 -5.96
N GLY A 166 -15.38 0.90 -4.73
CA GLY A 166 -16.23 1.10 -3.56
C GLY A 166 -17.08 2.36 -3.68
N ALA A 167 -16.48 3.48 -4.07
CA ALA A 167 -17.19 4.74 -4.27
C ALA A 167 -18.29 4.63 -5.34
N ASN A 168 -18.02 3.96 -6.46
CA ASN A 168 -18.99 3.76 -7.54
C ASN A 168 -20.16 2.84 -7.12
N ARG A 169 -19.92 1.90 -6.21
CA ARG A 169 -20.98 1.06 -5.62
C ARG A 169 -21.75 1.76 -4.50
N GLY A 170 -21.36 2.98 -4.12
CA GLY A 170 -21.98 3.72 -3.02
C GLY A 170 -21.57 3.21 -1.64
N ASP A 171 -20.43 2.54 -1.52
CA ASP A 171 -19.87 2.10 -0.26
C ASP A 171 -19.44 3.34 0.55
N LYS A 172 -20.04 3.49 1.73
CA LYS A 172 -19.77 4.63 2.62
C LYS A 172 -18.38 4.55 3.29
N ASP A 173 -17.84 3.34 3.36
CA ASP A 173 -16.53 3.06 3.92
C ASP A 173 -15.44 2.99 2.84
N ALA A 174 -15.79 3.36 1.59
CA ALA A 174 -14.83 3.45 0.50
C ALA A 174 -13.73 4.45 0.85
N ARG A 175 -12.49 3.96 0.84
CA ARG A 175 -11.33 4.74 1.25
C ARG A 175 -11.11 5.95 0.33
N SER A 176 -10.71 7.07 0.92
CA SER A 176 -10.48 8.34 0.21
C SER A 176 -9.48 9.18 0.98
N SER A 177 -8.43 9.64 0.28
CA SER A 177 -7.44 10.54 0.86
C SER A 177 -8.07 11.83 1.40
N ALA A 178 -9.13 12.32 0.74
CA ALA A 178 -9.86 13.50 1.22
C ALA A 178 -10.55 13.26 2.57
N ALA A 179 -11.14 12.09 2.79
CA ALA A 179 -11.75 11.74 4.07
C ALA A 179 -10.71 11.58 5.18
N ASP A 180 -9.57 10.95 4.87
CA ASP A 180 -8.48 10.77 5.83
C ASP A 180 -7.85 12.12 6.20
N VAL A 181 -7.59 13.00 5.22
CA VAL A 181 -7.09 14.37 5.45
C VAL A 181 -8.07 15.19 6.29
N GLU A 182 -9.38 15.11 6.01
CA GLU A 182 -10.40 15.80 6.81
C GLU A 182 -10.38 15.33 8.27
N ALA A 183 -10.28 14.01 8.51
CA ALA A 183 -10.18 13.45 9.85
C ALA A 183 -8.91 13.93 10.59
N LEU A 184 -7.77 13.98 9.91
CA LEU A 184 -6.51 14.47 10.46
C LEU A 184 -6.56 15.97 10.76
N LEU A 185 -7.23 16.79 9.94
CA LEU A 185 -7.42 18.21 10.21
C LEU A 185 -8.34 18.44 11.42
N ILE A 186 -9.38 17.62 11.60
CA ILE A 186 -10.23 17.63 12.80
C ILE A 186 -9.40 17.26 14.04
N GLU A 187 -8.51 16.30 13.94
CA GLU A 187 -7.59 15.93 15.03
C GLU A 187 -6.64 17.10 15.37
N ALA A 188 -6.03 17.72 14.34
CA ALA A 188 -5.16 18.87 14.49
C ALA A 188 -5.87 20.05 15.21
N GLN A 189 -7.13 20.30 14.84
CA GLN A 189 -7.95 21.32 15.50
C GLN A 189 -8.18 21.00 16.98
N LYS A 190 -8.44 19.74 17.34
CA LYS A 190 -8.55 19.32 18.76
C LYS A 190 -7.25 19.51 19.52
N ASN A 191 -6.11 19.28 18.87
CA ASN A 191 -4.78 19.53 19.41
C ASN A 191 -4.40 21.01 19.45
N LYS A 192 -5.26 21.90 18.95
CA LYS A 192 -5.09 23.37 18.95
C LYS A 192 -3.79 23.79 18.27
N VAL A 193 -3.53 23.24 17.08
CA VAL A 193 -2.37 23.68 16.28
C VAL A 193 -2.57 25.11 15.82
N ASP A 194 -1.47 25.86 15.73
CA ASP A 194 -1.45 27.25 15.25
C ASP A 194 -1.42 27.32 13.71
N GLY A 195 -0.97 26.24 13.05
CA GLY A 195 -0.92 26.16 11.60
C GLY A 195 -0.77 24.72 11.09
N ILE A 196 -1.04 24.57 9.79
CA ILE A 196 -0.88 23.28 9.07
C ILE A 196 0.09 23.47 7.91
N ILE A 197 0.99 22.53 7.74
CA ILE A 197 1.79 22.35 6.53
C ILE A 197 1.29 21.08 5.83
N LEU A 198 0.73 21.23 4.62
CA LEU A 198 0.43 20.10 3.75
C LEU A 198 1.70 19.73 2.96
N ASN A 199 2.31 18.61 3.33
CA ASN A 199 3.52 18.11 2.69
C ASN A 199 3.15 17.12 1.57
N LEU A 200 3.40 17.53 0.33
CA LEU A 200 3.18 16.75 -0.90
C LEU A 200 4.51 16.29 -1.53
N MET A 201 5.61 16.29 -0.77
CA MET A 201 6.90 15.83 -1.29
C MET A 201 6.84 14.35 -1.61
N GLY A 202 7.09 14.01 -2.89
CA GLY A 202 7.01 12.64 -3.37
C GLY A 202 5.59 12.14 -3.67
N ASP A 203 4.58 13.01 -3.60
CA ASP A 203 3.21 12.66 -4.00
C ASP A 203 3.19 12.21 -5.47
N SER A 204 2.65 11.02 -5.70
CA SER A 204 2.58 10.39 -7.04
C SER A 204 1.35 10.81 -7.86
N GLY A 205 0.53 11.73 -7.33
CA GLY A 205 -0.75 12.10 -7.93
C GLY A 205 -1.89 11.18 -7.51
N GLY A 206 -2.91 11.03 -8.36
CA GLY A 206 -4.04 10.14 -8.10
C GLY A 206 -5.41 10.74 -8.45
N SER A 207 -6.36 10.68 -7.53
CA SER A 207 -7.75 11.12 -7.72
C SER A 207 -7.89 12.64 -7.78
N LEU A 208 -8.23 13.18 -8.95
CA LEU A 208 -8.57 14.60 -9.11
C LEU A 208 -9.73 15.03 -8.20
N THR A 209 -10.72 14.15 -8.01
CA THR A 209 -11.85 14.42 -7.12
C THR A 209 -11.38 14.64 -5.68
N ASP A 210 -10.44 13.85 -5.20
CA ASP A 210 -9.89 13.99 -3.85
C ASP A 210 -8.98 15.22 -3.74
N ALA A 211 -8.17 15.52 -4.76
CA ALA A 211 -7.38 16.75 -4.80
C ALA A 211 -8.25 18.00 -4.68
N ILE A 212 -9.36 18.06 -5.44
CA ILE A 212 -10.34 19.16 -5.35
C ILE A 212 -10.95 19.25 -3.95
N LYS A 213 -11.38 18.11 -3.37
CA LYS A 213 -11.94 18.09 -2.02
C LYS A 213 -10.95 18.55 -0.97
N ILE A 214 -9.70 18.08 -1.03
CA ILE A 214 -8.64 18.47 -0.09
C ILE A 214 -8.37 19.97 -0.21
N ALA A 215 -8.24 20.51 -1.42
CA ALA A 215 -8.09 21.95 -1.61
C ALA A 215 -9.25 22.73 -0.97
N GLY A 216 -10.49 22.23 -1.10
CA GLY A 216 -11.68 22.80 -0.49
C GLY A 216 -11.69 22.79 1.04
N LEU A 217 -10.88 21.97 1.71
CA LEU A 217 -10.74 22.00 3.17
C LEU A 217 -9.95 23.21 3.67
N PHE A 218 -9.14 23.84 2.82
CA PHE A 218 -8.29 24.98 3.16
C PHE A 218 -8.84 26.33 2.70
N ILE A 219 -9.86 26.35 1.86
CA ILE A 219 -10.47 27.58 1.34
C ILE A 219 -11.99 27.57 1.56
N ASN A 220 -12.55 28.72 1.94
CA ASN A 220 -14.00 28.83 2.21
C ASN A 220 -14.84 28.91 0.94
N THR A 221 -14.36 29.62 -0.09
CA THR A 221 -15.06 29.83 -1.36
C THR A 221 -14.07 30.11 -2.48
N GLY A 222 -14.42 29.74 -3.69
CA GLY A 222 -13.63 30.01 -4.89
C GLY A 222 -13.61 28.83 -5.85
N PRO A 223 -13.21 29.06 -7.11
CA PRO A 223 -12.94 27.97 -8.06
C PRO A 223 -11.65 27.23 -7.64
N ILE A 224 -11.69 25.92 -7.76
CA ILE A 224 -10.55 25.05 -7.57
C ILE A 224 -10.16 24.45 -8.92
#